data_7ac077e9fdc714d9c97e73b6910d8f26
#
_entry.id   7ac077e9fdc714d9c97e73b6910d8f26
#
_cell.length_a   1.000
_cell.length_b   1.000
_cell.length_c   1.000
_cell.angle_alpha   90.00
_cell.angle_beta   90.00
_cell.angle_gamma   90.00
#
_symmetry.space_group_name_H-M   'P 1'
#
loop_
_entity.id
_entity.type
_entity.pdbx_description
1 polymer ?
#
loop_
_entity_poly.entity_id
_entity_poly.type
_entity_poly.pdbx_seq_one_letter_code
_entity_poly.pdbx_strand_id
1 'polypeptide(L)'
;MSKCEQFSLFPENFALSDDGFSGICDEFTDAGDIDHRLFAAPRSNEIVRLADKVRRYTRSHGWMAMGEARRRVDSWRSHALAQHRTRANEGRIVLSLFDHTGQWSRPWEEAGYQVVRFDIQDNPETGDVNAFGVNFFSDWFGDFDGLDIYAVLAACPCTEFAISGAKHFAAKDADGRTVAAVELVHQTLRTIEYCRPSVWAIENPVGRIEKLAGLPPWRLAFDPHHLGDPYTKKTLLWGRFNADLPIAPVAAIEGSKMHRKYGGRSVATKNARSETPEGFAYGFFMANNAIDNPVLAVANRYDRLDPQLLRVALDAGICEKGIDALIADAYFFELDDVAAERALRQAINCQ
;
A
#
# COMPACT_ATOMS: atom_id res chain seq x y z
N MET A 1 2.60 17.37 30.76
CA MET A 1 1.97 16.11 30.34
C MET A 1 0.61 16.48 29.76
N SER A 2 0.58 16.76 28.47
CA SER A 2 -0.63 17.09 27.71
C SER A 2 -1.16 15.77 27.15
N LYS A 3 -2.39 15.43 27.51
CA LYS A 3 -3.11 14.30 26.91
C LYS A 3 -3.30 14.62 25.42
N CYS A 4 -2.75 13.82 24.52
CA CYS A 4 -3.27 13.72 23.18
C CYS A 4 -4.74 13.32 23.30
N GLU A 5 -5.63 14.20 22.88
CA GLU A 5 -7.02 13.83 22.64
C GLU A 5 -7.00 12.85 21.46
N GLN A 6 -7.22 11.58 21.77
CA GLN A 6 -7.57 10.58 20.76
C GLN A 6 -8.88 11.05 20.13
N PHE A 7 -8.81 11.49 18.90
CA PHE A 7 -10.01 11.59 18.08
C PHE A 7 -10.52 10.16 17.89
N SER A 8 -11.60 9.83 18.61
CA SER A 8 -12.39 8.63 18.35
C SER A 8 -13.12 8.88 17.03
N LEU A 9 -12.63 8.29 15.96
CA LEU A 9 -13.26 8.32 14.65
C LEU A 9 -14.56 7.49 14.58
N PHE A 10 -15.06 6.95 15.72
CA PHE A 10 -16.16 5.99 15.71
C PHE A 10 -17.18 6.24 16.80
N PRO A 11 -18.48 6.09 16.52
CA PRO A 11 -19.54 6.16 17.54
C PRO A 11 -19.45 4.98 18.51
N GLU A 12 -19.59 5.26 19.82
CA GLU A 12 -19.43 4.35 20.96
C GLU A 12 -20.41 3.15 21.04
N ASN A 13 -21.30 2.94 20.05
CA ASN A 13 -22.39 1.97 20.14
C ASN A 13 -22.51 1.05 18.91
N PHE A 14 -21.44 0.41 18.49
CA PHE A 14 -21.56 -0.64 17.47
C PHE A 14 -21.36 -2.03 18.10
N ALA A 15 -22.45 -2.69 18.46
CA ALA A 15 -22.46 -4.09 18.86
C ALA A 15 -22.70 -4.95 17.61
N LEU A 16 -21.75 -5.80 17.26
CA LEU A 16 -21.92 -6.83 16.26
C LEU A 16 -22.82 -7.94 16.84
N SER A 17 -23.89 -8.30 16.12
CA SER A 17 -24.63 -9.54 16.38
C SER A 17 -23.85 -10.70 15.76
N ASP A 18 -23.79 -11.83 16.45
CA ASP A 18 -23.09 -13.06 16.02
C ASP A 18 -23.60 -13.66 14.70
N ASP A 19 -24.68 -13.14 14.12
CA ASP A 19 -25.35 -13.66 12.94
C ASP A 19 -25.02 -12.90 11.64
N GLY A 20 -24.00 -12.05 11.63
CA GLY A 20 -23.72 -11.00 10.63
C GLY A 20 -23.36 -11.43 9.21
N PHE A 21 -23.48 -12.68 8.82
CA PHE A 21 -23.04 -13.13 7.48
C PHE A 21 -24.16 -13.46 6.47
N SER A 22 -25.41 -13.52 6.87
CA SER A 22 -26.49 -14.03 5.99
C SER A 22 -27.36 -12.98 5.30
N GLY A 23 -27.21 -11.69 5.59
CA GLY A 23 -28.10 -10.62 5.11
C GLY A 23 -27.53 -9.64 4.10
N ILE A 24 -26.26 -9.76 3.71
CA ILE A 24 -25.51 -8.65 3.04
C ILE A 24 -25.50 -8.74 1.51
N CYS A 25 -25.94 -9.87 0.92
CA CYS A 25 -25.81 -10.08 -0.52
C CYS A 25 -26.80 -9.30 -1.40
N ASP A 26 -27.88 -8.74 -0.88
CA ASP A 26 -28.99 -8.25 -1.72
C ASP A 26 -29.03 -6.73 -1.94
N GLU A 27 -28.27 -5.91 -1.21
CA GLU A 27 -28.32 -4.44 -1.37
C GLU A 27 -27.16 -3.81 -2.15
N PHE A 28 -26.13 -4.55 -2.52
CA PHE A 28 -24.94 -4.00 -3.21
C PHE A 28 -24.79 -4.43 -4.67
N THR A 29 -25.88 -4.57 -5.42
CA THR A 29 -25.82 -4.84 -6.87
C THR A 29 -25.58 -3.60 -7.72
N ASP A 30 -25.54 -2.41 -7.15
CA ASP A 30 -25.10 -1.19 -7.82
C ASP A 30 -23.63 -0.91 -7.52
N ALA A 31 -22.75 -1.80 -8.03
CA ALA A 31 -21.33 -1.49 -8.19
C ALA A 31 -21.24 -0.38 -9.23
N GLY A 32 -21.33 0.86 -8.80
CA GLY A 32 -21.00 2.01 -9.64
C GLY A 32 -19.66 1.72 -10.31
N ASP A 33 -19.57 1.94 -11.61
CA ASP A 33 -18.37 1.65 -12.39
C ASP A 33 -17.15 2.28 -11.72
N ILE A 34 -16.25 1.42 -11.19
CA ILE A 34 -14.95 1.83 -10.65
C ILE A 34 -14.24 2.61 -11.79
N ASP A 35 -13.73 3.79 -11.50
CA ASP A 35 -13.00 4.58 -12.51
C ASP A 35 -11.72 3.83 -12.94
N HIS A 36 -11.85 3.03 -13.99
CA HIS A 36 -10.77 2.21 -14.54
C HIS A 36 -9.52 3.02 -14.92
N ARG A 37 -9.62 4.35 -15.04
CA ARG A 37 -8.47 5.22 -15.32
C ARG A 37 -7.50 5.29 -14.17
N LEU A 38 -7.97 5.15 -12.92
CA LEU A 38 -7.12 5.08 -11.72
C LEU A 38 -6.33 3.77 -11.67
N PHE A 39 -6.81 2.76 -12.37
CA PHE A 39 -6.25 1.40 -12.37
C PHE A 39 -5.63 1.04 -13.72
N ALA A 40 -5.12 2.04 -14.45
CA ALA A 40 -4.47 1.81 -15.74
C ALA A 40 -3.36 0.75 -15.63
N ALA A 41 -3.33 -0.16 -16.61
CA ALA A 41 -2.30 -1.18 -16.68
C ALA A 41 -0.90 -0.52 -16.75
N PRO A 42 0.09 -1.01 -15.97
CA PRO A 42 1.45 -0.51 -16.06
C PRO A 42 2.00 -0.75 -17.47
N ARG A 43 2.78 0.18 -17.98
CA ARG A 43 3.52 -0.03 -19.22
C ARG A 43 4.53 -1.16 -19.03
N SER A 44 4.92 -1.82 -20.10
CA SER A 44 5.85 -2.97 -20.03
C SER A 44 7.19 -2.64 -19.35
N ASN A 45 7.67 -1.39 -19.48
CA ASN A 45 8.88 -0.89 -18.82
C ASN A 45 8.68 -0.55 -17.33
N GLU A 46 7.45 -0.47 -16.87
CA GLU A 46 7.10 -0.22 -15.45
C GLU A 46 6.91 -1.50 -14.66
N ILE A 47 6.88 -2.66 -15.33
CA ILE A 47 6.79 -3.97 -14.68
C ILE A 47 8.17 -4.39 -14.19
N VAL A 48 8.35 -4.46 -12.88
CA VAL A 48 9.64 -4.78 -12.24
C VAL A 48 9.61 -6.18 -11.63
N ARG A 49 10.60 -6.99 -12.02
CA ARG A 49 10.96 -8.22 -11.31
C ARG A 49 12.20 -7.95 -10.48
N LEU A 50 12.06 -7.84 -9.17
CA LEU A 50 13.18 -7.52 -8.29
C LEU A 50 14.30 -8.57 -8.39
N ALA A 51 13.96 -9.81 -8.72
CA ALA A 51 14.91 -10.88 -9.03
C ALA A 51 15.91 -10.52 -10.12
N ASP A 52 15.54 -9.69 -11.11
CA ASP A 52 16.46 -9.30 -12.18
C ASP A 52 17.51 -8.29 -11.68
N LYS A 53 17.10 -7.37 -10.79
CA LYS A 53 18.01 -6.45 -10.09
C LYS A 53 18.96 -7.22 -9.17
N VAL A 54 18.43 -8.16 -8.41
CA VAL A 54 19.21 -9.05 -7.53
C VAL A 54 20.19 -9.90 -8.32
N ARG A 55 19.78 -10.48 -9.44
CA ARG A 55 20.66 -11.28 -10.29
C ARG A 55 21.84 -10.46 -10.85
N ARG A 56 21.59 -9.21 -11.26
CA ARG A 56 22.66 -8.31 -11.69
C ARG A 56 23.65 -8.02 -10.55
N TYR A 57 23.12 -7.70 -9.37
CA TYR A 57 23.95 -7.45 -8.20
C TYR A 57 24.78 -8.68 -7.81
N THR A 58 24.15 -9.85 -7.66
CA THR A 58 24.82 -11.06 -7.17
C THR A 58 25.86 -11.64 -8.13
N ARG A 59 25.76 -11.36 -9.43
CA ARG A 59 26.81 -11.73 -10.41
C ARG A 59 28.16 -11.05 -10.14
N SER A 60 28.13 -9.81 -9.67
CA SER A 60 29.35 -9.02 -9.42
C SER A 60 29.80 -9.03 -7.96
N HIS A 61 28.86 -9.19 -7.00
CA HIS A 61 29.14 -9.03 -5.57
C HIS A 61 28.86 -10.30 -4.75
N GLY A 62 28.20 -11.32 -5.33
CA GLY A 62 27.67 -12.46 -4.58
C GLY A 62 26.46 -12.10 -3.71
N TRP A 63 25.99 -13.06 -2.95
CA TRP A 63 24.95 -12.83 -1.91
C TRP A 63 25.53 -12.05 -0.75
N MET A 64 24.78 -11.12 -0.20
CA MET A 64 25.16 -10.43 1.04
C MET A 64 25.22 -11.40 2.21
N ALA A 65 26.16 -11.19 3.11
CA ALA A 65 26.13 -11.82 4.41
C ALA A 65 24.92 -11.29 5.23
N MET A 66 24.30 -12.14 6.03
CA MET A 66 23.12 -11.77 6.83
C MET A 66 23.34 -10.51 7.66
N GLY A 67 24.50 -10.39 8.31
CA GLY A 67 24.83 -9.20 9.09
C GLY A 67 24.95 -7.92 8.27
N GLU A 68 25.38 -8.00 7.01
CA GLU A 68 25.44 -6.85 6.08
C GLU A 68 24.04 -6.46 5.64
N ALA A 69 23.22 -7.42 5.23
CA ALA A 69 21.84 -7.17 4.84
C ALA A 69 21.02 -6.56 6.00
N ARG A 70 21.22 -7.08 7.23
CA ARG A 70 20.59 -6.53 8.44
C ARG A 70 20.98 -5.07 8.63
N ARG A 71 22.28 -4.74 8.61
CA ARG A 71 22.73 -3.33 8.72
C ARG A 71 22.14 -2.43 7.65
N ARG A 72 21.90 -2.97 6.44
CA ARG A 72 21.26 -2.20 5.36
C ARG A 72 19.79 -1.92 5.68
N VAL A 73 19.03 -2.90 6.12
CA VAL A 73 17.64 -2.70 6.56
C VAL A 73 17.58 -1.75 7.77
N ASP A 74 18.49 -1.90 8.74
CA ASP A 74 18.61 -1.00 9.89
C ASP A 74 18.93 0.45 9.46
N SER A 75 19.67 0.64 8.36
CA SER A 75 19.91 1.97 7.82
C SER A 75 18.66 2.58 7.20
N TRP A 76 17.81 1.80 6.53
CA TRP A 76 16.50 2.25 6.03
C TRP A 76 15.58 2.66 7.18
N ARG A 77 15.56 1.88 8.25
CA ARG A 77 14.83 2.22 9.47
C ARG A 77 15.34 3.52 10.10
N SER A 78 16.66 3.67 10.20
CA SER A 78 17.27 4.89 10.72
C SER A 78 16.90 6.13 9.90
N HIS A 79 16.76 5.96 8.58
CA HIS A 79 16.30 7.02 7.67
C HIS A 79 14.84 7.40 7.96
N ALA A 80 13.93 6.44 8.14
CA ALA A 80 12.55 6.70 8.52
C ALA A 80 12.48 7.49 9.85
N LEU A 81 13.19 7.02 10.87
CA LEU A 81 13.27 7.70 12.17
C LEU A 81 13.87 9.12 12.09
N ALA A 82 14.77 9.36 11.14
CA ALA A 82 15.30 10.71 10.91
C ALA A 82 14.25 11.64 10.31
N GLN A 83 13.40 11.16 9.42
CA GLN A 83 12.28 11.94 8.86
C GLN A 83 11.29 12.37 9.95
N HIS A 84 10.97 11.51 10.90
CA HIS A 84 10.09 11.85 12.02
C HIS A 84 10.59 13.09 12.80
N ARG A 85 11.89 13.16 13.03
CA ARG A 85 12.50 14.30 13.77
C ARG A 85 12.33 15.64 13.07
N THR A 86 12.17 15.63 11.75
CA THR A 86 11.96 16.85 10.96
C THR A 86 10.49 17.29 10.93
N ARG A 87 9.56 16.46 11.39
CA ARG A 87 8.11 16.63 11.31
C ARG A 87 7.60 16.87 9.88
N ALA A 88 8.37 16.48 8.88
CA ALA A 88 8.05 16.76 7.47
C ALA A 88 6.84 15.96 6.96
N ASN A 89 6.48 14.87 7.64
CA ASN A 89 5.33 14.04 7.31
C ASN A 89 4.10 14.31 8.19
N GLU A 90 4.17 15.32 9.05
CA GLU A 90 3.06 15.68 9.94
C GLU A 90 1.80 16.05 9.13
N GLY A 91 0.66 15.49 9.52
CA GLY A 91 -0.61 15.69 8.83
C GLY A 91 -0.86 14.76 7.62
N ARG A 92 0.14 13.98 7.18
CA ARG A 92 -0.05 12.96 6.14
C ARG A 92 -0.53 11.66 6.77
N ILE A 93 -1.53 11.05 6.15
CA ILE A 93 -2.15 9.82 6.64
C ILE A 93 -1.79 8.65 5.73
N VAL A 94 -1.55 7.49 6.34
CA VAL A 94 -1.41 6.20 5.66
C VAL A 94 -2.50 5.26 6.14
N LEU A 95 -3.33 4.79 5.23
CA LEU A 95 -4.29 3.72 5.51
C LEU A 95 -3.62 2.37 5.25
N SER A 96 -3.61 1.49 6.24
CA SER A 96 -3.05 0.14 6.11
C SER A 96 -4.15 -0.89 6.34
N LEU A 97 -4.58 -1.51 5.24
CA LEU A 97 -5.71 -2.42 5.22
C LEU A 97 -5.24 -3.87 5.32
N PHE A 98 -5.87 -4.65 6.21
CA PHE A 98 -5.54 -6.05 6.49
C PHE A 98 -4.11 -6.22 7.05
N ASP A 99 -3.66 -5.28 7.86
CA ASP A 99 -2.31 -5.22 8.44
C ASP A 99 -2.32 -5.49 9.95
N HIS A 100 -2.81 -6.68 10.33
CA HIS A 100 -2.91 -7.12 11.72
C HIS A 100 -1.62 -6.91 12.53
N THR A 101 -0.46 -7.17 11.92
CA THR A 101 0.84 -7.06 12.60
C THR A 101 1.42 -5.65 12.60
N GLY A 102 0.86 -4.74 11.80
CA GLY A 102 1.40 -3.40 11.60
C GLY A 102 2.77 -3.36 10.92
N GLN A 103 3.26 -4.49 10.40
CA GLN A 103 4.62 -4.55 9.85
C GLN A 103 4.78 -3.75 8.56
N TRP A 104 3.76 -3.74 7.69
CA TRP A 104 3.88 -2.98 6.44
C TRP A 104 3.84 -1.48 6.68
N SER A 105 3.01 -1.05 7.60
CA SER A 105 2.83 0.37 7.93
C SER A 105 3.85 0.93 8.93
N ARG A 106 4.59 0.07 9.65
CA ARG A 106 5.57 0.49 10.66
C ARG A 106 6.58 1.54 10.17
N PRO A 107 7.23 1.40 8.99
CA PRO A 107 8.19 2.42 8.53
C PRO A 107 7.58 3.80 8.34
N TRP A 108 6.31 3.86 7.96
CA TRP A 108 5.56 5.10 7.78
C TRP A 108 5.29 5.79 9.11
N GLU A 109 4.86 5.02 10.12
CA GLU A 109 4.65 5.50 11.48
C GLU A 109 5.97 5.99 12.10
N GLU A 110 7.05 5.22 11.95
CA GLU A 110 8.39 5.60 12.40
C GLU A 110 8.93 6.85 11.68
N ALA A 111 8.40 7.18 10.50
CA ALA A 111 8.73 8.39 9.75
C ALA A 111 7.82 9.60 10.06
N GLY A 112 6.84 9.44 10.96
CA GLY A 112 5.98 10.52 11.43
C GLY A 112 4.70 10.72 10.63
N TYR A 113 4.31 9.76 9.79
CA TYR A 113 2.95 9.71 9.23
C TYR A 113 1.96 9.27 10.30
N GLN A 114 0.73 9.76 10.21
CA GLN A 114 -0.38 9.19 10.96
C GLN A 114 -0.82 7.91 10.28
N VAL A 115 -0.64 6.76 10.93
CA VAL A 115 -1.05 5.47 10.39
C VAL A 115 -2.40 5.06 10.96
N VAL A 116 -3.34 4.71 10.10
CA VAL A 116 -4.63 4.11 10.47
C VAL A 116 -4.68 2.69 9.90
N ARG A 117 -4.76 1.71 10.80
CA ARG A 117 -4.75 0.28 10.45
C ARG A 117 -6.14 -0.30 10.55
N PHE A 118 -6.44 -1.21 9.64
CA PHE A 118 -7.71 -1.93 9.58
C PHE A 118 -7.46 -3.43 9.43
N ASP A 119 -7.97 -4.20 10.37
CA ASP A 119 -7.97 -5.66 10.30
C ASP A 119 -9.20 -6.21 11.04
N ILE A 120 -9.62 -7.42 10.70
CA ILE A 120 -10.70 -8.12 11.42
C ILE A 120 -10.24 -8.62 12.81
N GLN A 121 -8.94 -8.69 13.03
CA GLN A 121 -8.35 -9.14 14.28
C GLN A 121 -7.79 -7.95 15.05
N ASP A 122 -8.18 -7.82 16.32
CA ASP A 122 -7.56 -6.86 17.21
C ASP A 122 -6.08 -7.20 17.45
N ASN A 123 -5.25 -6.18 17.50
CA ASN A 123 -3.87 -6.30 17.92
C ASN A 123 -3.55 -5.27 19.01
N PRO A 124 -3.55 -5.68 20.28
CA PRO A 124 -3.27 -4.78 21.40
C PRO A 124 -1.84 -4.21 21.39
N GLU A 125 -0.90 -4.84 20.67
CA GLU A 125 0.50 -4.36 20.57
C GLU A 125 0.61 -3.14 19.65
N THR A 126 -0.26 -3.01 18.65
CA THR A 126 -0.29 -1.86 17.76
C THR A 126 -1.21 -0.75 18.27
N GLY A 127 -2.03 -1.00 19.27
CA GLY A 127 -3.02 -0.07 19.77
C GLY A 127 -4.17 0.21 18.79
N ASP A 128 -4.19 -0.48 17.66
CA ASP A 128 -5.19 -0.28 16.62
C ASP A 128 -6.32 -1.25 16.81
N VAL A 129 -7.45 -0.68 17.06
CA VAL A 129 -8.71 -1.39 17.10
C VAL A 129 -9.38 -1.14 15.79
N ASN A 130 -9.54 -2.17 14.97
CA ASN A 130 -10.53 -2.01 13.94
C ASN A 130 -10.87 -3.31 13.30
N ALA A 131 -11.48 -4.15 14.13
CA ALA A 131 -12.18 -5.33 13.71
C ALA A 131 -13.49 -4.91 13.04
N PHE A 132 -13.43 -4.54 11.77
CA PHE A 132 -14.65 -4.29 11.05
C PHE A 132 -14.88 -5.36 10.03
N GLY A 133 -16.10 -5.84 10.00
CA GLY A 133 -16.56 -6.69 8.92
C GLY A 133 -16.47 -6.00 7.56
N VAL A 134 -16.90 -6.70 6.56
CA VAL A 134 -16.85 -6.31 5.14
C VAL A 134 -17.49 -4.95 4.85
N ASN A 135 -18.36 -4.45 5.73
CA ASN A 135 -19.10 -3.21 5.53
C ASN A 135 -18.37 -1.95 5.99
N PHE A 136 -17.15 -2.05 6.46
CA PHE A 136 -16.49 -0.88 7.01
C PHE A 136 -16.22 0.23 5.98
N PHE A 137 -16.33 -0.05 4.70
CA PHE A 137 -16.13 0.93 3.67
C PHE A 137 -17.38 1.72 3.26
N SER A 138 -18.59 1.34 3.70
CA SER A 138 -19.79 1.99 3.20
C SER A 138 -20.10 3.33 3.86
N ASP A 139 -19.76 3.50 5.15
CA ASP A 139 -20.22 4.64 5.94
C ASP A 139 -19.12 5.64 6.31
N TRP A 140 -17.88 5.36 5.97
CA TRP A 140 -16.70 6.10 6.47
C TRP A 140 -16.05 7.04 5.49
N PHE A 141 -16.43 7.02 4.23
CA PHE A 141 -15.77 7.87 3.26
C PHE A 141 -15.80 9.34 3.67
N GLY A 142 -16.90 9.79 4.29
CA GLY A 142 -17.00 11.14 4.83
C GLY A 142 -15.97 11.49 5.90
N ASP A 143 -15.47 10.51 6.64
CA ASP A 143 -14.44 10.71 7.66
C ASP A 143 -13.05 11.01 7.05
N PHE A 144 -12.86 10.73 5.78
CA PHE A 144 -11.63 11.02 5.05
C PHE A 144 -11.68 12.33 4.26
N ASP A 145 -12.82 13.03 4.25
CA ASP A 145 -12.98 14.28 3.52
C ASP A 145 -12.02 15.34 4.04
N GLY A 146 -11.26 15.91 3.10
CA GLY A 146 -10.29 16.96 3.41
C GLY A 146 -9.00 16.48 4.10
N LEU A 147 -8.81 15.17 4.28
CA LEU A 147 -7.59 14.59 4.85
C LEU A 147 -6.55 14.33 3.77
N ASP A 148 -5.28 14.53 4.11
CA ASP A 148 -4.13 14.19 3.23
C ASP A 148 -3.82 12.68 3.33
N ILE A 149 -4.59 11.84 2.63
CA ILE A 149 -4.31 10.41 2.53
C ILE A 149 -3.15 10.20 1.55
N TYR A 150 -1.94 10.12 2.10
CA TYR A 150 -0.74 9.96 1.28
C TYR A 150 -0.64 8.55 0.67
N ALA A 151 -0.92 7.51 1.45
CA ALA A 151 -0.80 6.13 0.97
C ALA A 151 -1.96 5.23 1.43
N VAL A 152 -2.32 4.27 0.56
CA VAL A 152 -3.17 3.13 0.90
C VAL A 152 -2.39 1.85 0.64
N LEU A 153 -2.13 1.08 1.69
CA LEU A 153 -1.40 -0.19 1.67
C LEU A 153 -2.41 -1.31 1.98
N ALA A 154 -2.54 -2.32 1.14
CA ALA A 154 -3.54 -3.37 1.34
C ALA A 154 -2.95 -4.76 1.16
N ALA A 155 -2.90 -5.55 2.25
CA ALA A 155 -2.51 -6.96 2.26
C ALA A 155 -3.76 -7.86 2.23
N CYS A 156 -4.54 -7.78 1.14
CA CYS A 156 -5.81 -8.50 1.02
C CYS A 156 -5.69 -9.98 1.37
N PRO A 157 -6.66 -10.57 2.11
CA PRO A 157 -6.61 -11.96 2.51
C PRO A 157 -6.36 -12.90 1.34
N CYS A 158 -5.23 -13.62 1.36
CA CYS A 158 -4.79 -14.44 0.24
C CYS A 158 -5.35 -15.87 0.22
N THR A 159 -6.09 -16.26 1.24
CA THR A 159 -6.56 -17.66 1.45
C THR A 159 -7.35 -18.19 0.27
N GLU A 160 -8.15 -17.34 -0.41
CA GLU A 160 -9.02 -17.72 -1.53
C GLU A 160 -8.32 -17.54 -2.88
N PHE A 161 -7.16 -16.87 -2.91
CA PHE A 161 -6.47 -16.54 -4.15
C PHE A 161 -5.16 -17.31 -4.36
N ALA A 162 -4.39 -17.56 -3.30
CA ALA A 162 -3.04 -18.10 -3.42
C ALA A 162 -3.00 -19.50 -4.04
N ILE A 163 -2.10 -19.72 -5.01
CA ILE A 163 -1.94 -20.99 -5.71
C ILE A 163 -1.58 -22.15 -4.77
N SER A 164 -0.98 -21.87 -3.61
CA SER A 164 -0.69 -22.88 -2.59
C SER A 164 -1.95 -23.55 -2.01
N GLY A 165 -3.11 -22.89 -2.15
CA GLY A 165 -4.42 -23.40 -1.77
C GLY A 165 -5.27 -23.95 -2.92
N ALA A 166 -4.73 -24.08 -4.14
CA ALA A 166 -5.48 -24.35 -5.37
C ALA A 166 -6.36 -25.60 -5.31
N LYS A 167 -5.94 -26.65 -4.60
CA LYS A 167 -6.73 -27.88 -4.42
C LYS A 167 -8.09 -27.66 -3.73
N HIS A 168 -8.30 -26.51 -3.10
CA HIS A 168 -9.53 -26.16 -2.41
C HIS A 168 -10.36 -25.11 -3.16
N PHE A 169 -9.92 -24.61 -4.32
CA PHE A 169 -10.60 -23.53 -5.04
C PHE A 169 -12.04 -23.88 -5.39
N ALA A 170 -12.30 -25.08 -5.94
CA ALA A 170 -13.65 -25.48 -6.31
C ALA A 170 -14.64 -25.45 -5.13
N ALA A 171 -14.22 -25.91 -3.95
CA ALA A 171 -15.04 -25.86 -2.76
C ALA A 171 -15.30 -24.42 -2.28
N LYS A 172 -14.28 -23.55 -2.34
CA LYS A 172 -14.40 -22.15 -1.95
C LYS A 172 -15.24 -21.32 -2.91
N ASP A 173 -15.22 -21.69 -4.19
CA ASP A 173 -16.06 -21.05 -5.19
C ASP A 173 -17.54 -21.45 -5.00
N ALA A 174 -17.77 -22.73 -4.64
CA ALA A 174 -19.13 -23.25 -4.41
C ALA A 174 -19.79 -22.73 -3.12
N ASP A 175 -19.01 -22.43 -2.07
CA ASP A 175 -19.52 -21.98 -0.77
C ASP A 175 -19.50 -20.45 -0.59
N GLY A 176 -19.19 -19.69 -1.65
CA GLY A 176 -19.26 -18.23 -1.65
C GLY A 176 -18.03 -17.51 -1.05
N ARG A 177 -17.08 -18.21 -0.43
CA ARG A 177 -15.88 -17.58 0.17
C ARG A 177 -15.03 -16.80 -0.84
N THR A 178 -14.95 -17.30 -2.06
CA THR A 178 -14.22 -16.60 -3.13
C THR A 178 -14.90 -15.29 -3.49
N VAL A 179 -16.23 -15.26 -3.55
CA VAL A 179 -17.00 -14.03 -3.83
C VAL A 179 -16.76 -13.00 -2.73
N ALA A 180 -16.87 -13.40 -1.47
CA ALA A 180 -16.62 -12.50 -0.34
C ALA A 180 -15.18 -11.93 -0.35
N ALA A 181 -14.19 -12.76 -0.72
CA ALA A 181 -12.81 -12.30 -0.82
C ALA A 181 -12.59 -11.32 -2.00
N VAL A 182 -13.26 -11.51 -3.12
CA VAL A 182 -13.25 -10.58 -4.26
C VAL A 182 -13.88 -9.25 -3.86
N GLU A 183 -14.97 -9.28 -3.12
CA GLU A 183 -15.63 -8.06 -2.62
C GLU A 183 -14.71 -7.24 -1.73
N LEU A 184 -13.90 -7.84 -0.86
CA LEU A 184 -12.90 -7.11 -0.07
C LEU A 184 -11.86 -6.40 -0.96
N VAL A 185 -11.48 -6.99 -2.08
CA VAL A 185 -10.58 -6.32 -3.04
C VAL A 185 -11.28 -5.15 -3.71
N HIS A 186 -12.54 -5.30 -4.12
CA HIS A 186 -13.33 -4.22 -4.73
C HIS A 186 -13.55 -3.07 -3.76
N GLN A 187 -13.81 -3.35 -2.48
CA GLN A 187 -13.91 -2.31 -1.45
C GLN A 187 -12.58 -1.58 -1.24
N THR A 188 -11.46 -2.31 -1.27
CA THR A 188 -10.13 -1.69 -1.27
C THR A 188 -9.96 -0.73 -2.45
N LEU A 189 -10.38 -1.13 -3.65
CA LEU A 189 -10.31 -0.29 -4.85
C LEU A 189 -11.20 0.96 -4.72
N ARG A 190 -12.42 0.83 -4.19
CA ARG A 190 -13.31 1.98 -3.91
C ARG A 190 -12.68 2.96 -2.89
N THR A 191 -12.01 2.43 -1.85
CA THR A 191 -11.28 3.27 -0.89
C THR A 191 -10.17 4.05 -1.58
N ILE A 192 -9.39 3.39 -2.44
CA ILE A 192 -8.33 4.02 -3.22
C ILE A 192 -8.90 5.09 -4.16
N GLU A 193 -10.01 4.80 -4.84
CA GLU A 193 -10.68 5.74 -5.73
C GLU A 193 -11.19 6.97 -4.99
N TYR A 194 -11.78 6.77 -3.83
CA TYR A 194 -12.30 7.86 -2.99
C TYR A 194 -11.17 8.73 -2.42
N CYS A 195 -10.19 8.11 -1.79
CA CYS A 195 -9.08 8.82 -1.12
C CYS A 195 -8.07 9.43 -2.09
N ARG A 196 -7.97 8.93 -3.32
CA ARG A 196 -6.99 9.35 -4.34
C ARG A 196 -5.57 9.53 -3.80
N PRO A 197 -5.01 8.52 -3.13
CA PRO A 197 -3.72 8.64 -2.48
C PRO A 197 -2.58 8.82 -3.49
N SER A 198 -1.49 9.46 -3.06
CA SER A 198 -0.25 9.57 -3.85
C SER A 198 0.38 8.20 -4.13
N VAL A 199 0.27 7.28 -3.20
CA VAL A 199 0.79 5.90 -3.31
C VAL A 199 -0.31 4.93 -2.93
N TRP A 200 -0.49 3.88 -3.72
CA TRP A 200 -1.30 2.75 -3.29
C TRP A 200 -0.72 1.42 -3.79
N ALA A 201 -0.86 0.39 -2.99
CA ALA A 201 -0.42 -0.95 -3.34
C ALA A 201 -1.31 -2.03 -2.73
N ILE A 202 -1.70 -3.00 -3.55
CA ILE A 202 -2.33 -4.25 -3.11
C ILE A 202 -1.26 -5.34 -3.19
N GLU A 203 -1.04 -6.06 -2.08
CA GLU A 203 -0.12 -7.19 -1.98
C GLU A 203 -0.88 -8.50 -2.00
N ASN A 204 -0.43 -9.46 -2.79
CA ASN A 204 -0.91 -10.84 -2.69
C ASN A 204 0.16 -11.81 -3.23
N PRO A 205 0.25 -13.04 -2.73
CA PRO A 205 1.09 -14.07 -3.35
C PRO A 205 0.57 -14.47 -4.73
N VAL A 206 1.40 -15.14 -5.50
CA VAL A 206 1.00 -15.68 -6.81
C VAL A 206 -0.27 -16.52 -6.69
N GLY A 207 -1.26 -16.17 -7.51
CA GLY A 207 -2.56 -16.84 -7.49
C GLY A 207 -3.54 -16.30 -8.53
N ARG A 208 -4.81 -16.28 -8.18
CA ARG A 208 -5.92 -15.95 -9.09
C ARG A 208 -6.59 -14.60 -8.84
N ILE A 209 -6.06 -13.78 -7.90
CA ILE A 209 -6.65 -12.49 -7.53
C ILE A 209 -6.81 -11.54 -8.72
N GLU A 210 -5.76 -11.40 -9.56
CA GLU A 210 -5.77 -10.53 -10.73
C GLU A 210 -6.96 -10.83 -11.66
N LYS A 211 -7.15 -12.13 -11.97
CA LYS A 211 -8.23 -12.56 -12.85
C LYS A 211 -9.61 -12.39 -12.22
N LEU A 212 -9.75 -12.71 -10.93
CA LEU A 212 -11.05 -12.74 -10.26
C LEU A 212 -11.55 -11.35 -9.87
N ALA A 213 -10.65 -10.47 -9.44
CA ALA A 213 -11.00 -9.12 -9.03
C ALA A 213 -10.83 -8.08 -10.15
N GLY A 214 -10.46 -8.51 -11.38
CA GLY A 214 -10.30 -7.60 -12.51
C GLY A 214 -9.13 -6.62 -12.37
N LEU A 215 -8.10 -6.97 -11.57
CA LEU A 215 -6.93 -6.12 -11.41
C LEU A 215 -6.14 -6.01 -12.72
N PRO A 216 -5.49 -4.85 -12.98
CA PRO A 216 -4.52 -4.74 -14.08
C PRO A 216 -3.35 -5.71 -13.85
N PRO A 217 -2.44 -5.90 -14.81
CA PRO A 217 -1.22 -6.67 -14.59
C PRO A 217 -0.43 -6.14 -13.39
N TRP A 218 0.16 -7.04 -12.60
CA TRP A 218 1.00 -6.65 -11.46
C TRP A 218 2.20 -5.79 -11.89
N ARG A 219 2.61 -4.88 -11.01
CA ARG A 219 3.71 -3.93 -11.27
C ARG A 219 5.05 -4.39 -10.69
N LEU A 220 5.03 -5.07 -9.54
CA LEU A 220 6.24 -5.57 -8.87
C LEU A 220 6.08 -7.03 -8.48
N ALA A 221 7.12 -7.82 -8.75
CA ALA A 221 7.28 -9.17 -8.22
C ALA A 221 8.57 -9.30 -7.43
N PHE A 222 8.47 -9.80 -6.20
CA PHE A 222 9.63 -9.99 -5.33
C PHE A 222 9.53 -11.28 -4.49
N ASP A 223 10.66 -11.65 -3.90
CA ASP A 223 10.77 -12.60 -2.80
C ASP A 223 11.47 -11.92 -1.62
N PRO A 224 11.13 -12.26 -0.36
CA PRO A 224 11.70 -11.62 0.82
C PRO A 224 13.24 -11.65 0.88
N HIS A 225 13.87 -12.70 0.36
CA HIS A 225 15.34 -12.80 0.33
C HIS A 225 16.03 -11.78 -0.61
N HIS A 226 15.27 -11.07 -1.43
CA HIS A 226 15.78 -9.93 -2.20
C HIS A 226 16.03 -8.70 -1.31
N LEU A 227 15.43 -8.67 -0.13
CA LEU A 227 15.32 -7.51 0.76
C LEU A 227 15.82 -7.77 2.18
N GLY A 228 16.56 -8.87 2.39
CA GLY A 228 17.21 -9.16 3.66
C GLY A 228 16.61 -10.28 4.50
N ASP A 229 15.43 -10.79 4.14
CA ASP A 229 14.75 -11.87 4.87
C ASP A 229 15.10 -13.24 4.24
N PRO A 230 15.72 -14.20 4.92
CA PRO A 230 16.38 -15.36 4.30
C PRO A 230 15.40 -16.48 3.88
N TYR A 231 14.22 -16.13 3.38
CA TYR A 231 13.21 -17.09 2.93
C TYR A 231 12.53 -16.68 1.62
N THR A 232 11.81 -17.61 1.00
CA THR A 232 11.02 -17.36 -0.19
C THR A 232 9.53 -17.30 0.13
N LYS A 233 8.86 -16.28 -0.41
CA LYS A 233 7.41 -16.09 -0.47
C LYS A 233 7.16 -15.19 -1.67
N LYS A 234 7.09 -15.78 -2.86
CA LYS A 234 6.90 -14.98 -4.08
C LYS A 234 5.61 -14.17 -3.99
N THR A 235 5.77 -12.88 -4.01
CA THR A 235 4.73 -11.89 -3.77
C THR A 235 4.64 -10.97 -4.99
N LEU A 236 3.42 -10.55 -5.30
CA LEU A 236 3.08 -9.62 -6.36
C LEU A 236 2.43 -8.38 -5.77
N LEU A 237 2.71 -7.22 -6.37
CA LEU A 237 2.06 -5.96 -6.04
C LEU A 237 1.38 -5.36 -7.26
N TRP A 238 0.17 -4.91 -7.05
CA TRP A 238 -0.62 -4.08 -7.95
C TRP A 238 -0.70 -2.68 -7.37
N GLY A 239 -0.68 -1.66 -8.21
CA GLY A 239 -0.84 -0.31 -7.69
C GLY A 239 -0.05 0.77 -8.40
N ARG A 240 -0.12 1.95 -7.80
CA ARG A 240 0.59 3.14 -8.22
C ARG A 240 1.67 3.46 -7.18
N PHE A 241 2.89 3.13 -7.50
CA PHE A 241 4.06 3.30 -6.64
C PHE A 241 5.35 3.22 -7.46
N ASN A 242 6.46 3.69 -6.89
CA ASN A 242 7.79 3.44 -7.46
C ASN A 242 8.21 2.00 -7.18
N ALA A 243 8.32 1.21 -8.24
CA ALA A 243 8.68 -0.21 -8.16
C ALA A 243 10.21 -0.46 -8.11
N ASP A 244 11.06 0.57 -8.25
CA ASP A 244 12.52 0.43 -8.14
C ASP A 244 12.97 0.44 -6.69
N LEU A 245 12.64 -0.63 -5.97
CA LEU A 245 13.01 -0.76 -4.56
C LEU A 245 14.52 -0.94 -4.38
N PRO A 246 15.11 -0.43 -3.28
CA PRO A 246 16.45 -0.82 -2.87
C PRO A 246 16.49 -2.32 -2.57
N ILE A 247 17.67 -2.93 -2.63
CA ILE A 247 17.84 -4.37 -2.40
C ILE A 247 18.84 -4.65 -1.27
N ALA A 248 18.61 -5.76 -0.56
CA ALA A 248 19.52 -6.33 0.44
C ALA A 248 19.57 -7.86 0.24
N PRO A 249 20.11 -8.36 -0.89
CA PRO A 249 19.94 -9.74 -1.31
C PRO A 249 20.74 -10.72 -0.48
N VAL A 250 20.05 -11.67 0.15
CA VAL A 250 20.63 -12.79 0.93
C VAL A 250 20.25 -14.13 0.31
N ALA A 251 21.01 -15.16 0.61
CA ALA A 251 20.65 -16.53 0.21
C ALA A 251 19.38 -16.96 0.98
N ALA A 252 18.43 -17.59 0.28
CA ALA A 252 17.18 -18.07 0.87
C ALA A 252 17.37 -19.39 1.65
N ILE A 253 18.20 -19.37 2.67
CA ILE A 253 18.61 -20.57 3.43
C ILE A 253 17.47 -21.21 4.23
N GLU A 254 16.44 -20.44 4.60
CA GLU A 254 15.25 -20.95 5.29
C GLU A 254 14.24 -21.59 4.34
N GLY A 255 14.42 -21.44 3.03
CA GLY A 255 13.52 -21.98 2.02
C GLY A 255 12.13 -21.33 2.04
N SER A 256 11.08 -22.09 1.73
CA SER A 256 9.72 -21.55 1.68
C SER A 256 9.14 -21.31 3.07
N LYS A 257 8.74 -20.07 3.36
CA LYS A 257 8.04 -19.70 4.59
C LYS A 257 6.78 -20.56 4.83
N MET A 258 6.08 -20.90 3.76
CA MET A 258 4.80 -21.61 3.83
C MET A 258 4.94 -23.10 4.20
N HIS A 259 6.06 -23.72 3.87
CA HIS A 259 6.21 -25.18 3.98
C HIS A 259 7.23 -25.61 5.03
N ARG A 260 8.30 -24.84 5.21
CA ARG A 260 9.39 -25.21 6.10
C ARG A 260 9.34 -24.52 7.47
N LYS A 261 9.05 -23.21 7.50
CA LYS A 261 9.14 -22.43 8.74
C LYS A 261 7.86 -22.53 9.58
N TYR A 262 6.68 -22.49 8.94
CA TYR A 262 5.39 -22.45 9.66
C TYR A 262 4.45 -23.56 9.14
N GLY A 263 4.61 -24.77 9.68
CA GLY A 263 3.65 -25.85 9.54
C GLY A 263 2.44 -25.68 10.48
N GLY A 264 1.26 -26.18 10.10
CA GLY A 264 0.08 -26.19 10.97
C GLY A 264 -1.09 -25.33 10.48
N ARG A 265 -2.19 -25.33 11.27
CA ARG A 265 -3.48 -24.69 10.93
C ARG A 265 -3.94 -23.66 11.98
N SER A 266 -3.16 -23.42 13.03
CA SER A 266 -3.50 -22.45 14.08
C SER A 266 -3.59 -21.01 13.55
N VAL A 267 -4.31 -20.15 14.25
CA VAL A 267 -4.40 -18.71 13.95
C VAL A 267 -3.00 -18.09 13.98
N ALA A 268 -2.21 -18.39 15.01
CA ALA A 268 -0.82 -17.92 15.11
C ALA A 268 0.04 -18.30 13.88
N THR A 269 -0.13 -19.54 13.36
CA THR A 269 0.56 -19.97 12.14
C THR A 269 0.08 -19.18 10.92
N LYS A 270 -1.22 -18.91 10.80
CA LYS A 270 -1.77 -18.10 9.71
C LYS A 270 -1.23 -16.68 9.76
N ASN A 271 -1.26 -16.05 10.92
CA ASN A 271 -0.73 -14.69 11.14
C ASN A 271 0.76 -14.62 10.79
N ALA A 272 1.58 -15.54 11.31
CA ALA A 272 3.00 -15.60 10.98
C ALA A 272 3.29 -15.77 9.47
N ARG A 273 2.40 -16.46 8.74
CA ARG A 273 2.52 -16.59 7.27
C ARG A 273 2.10 -15.34 6.52
N SER A 274 1.09 -14.63 7.00
CA SER A 274 0.58 -13.38 6.38
C SER A 274 1.46 -12.18 6.67
N GLU A 275 2.24 -12.22 7.76
CA GLU A 275 3.10 -11.13 8.16
C GLU A 275 3.98 -10.59 7.01
N THR A 276 3.94 -9.28 6.82
CA THR A 276 4.75 -8.57 5.83
C THR A 276 6.23 -8.67 6.20
N PRO A 277 7.13 -9.03 5.26
CA PRO A 277 8.57 -9.09 5.52
C PRO A 277 9.13 -7.73 5.90
N GLU A 278 9.97 -7.67 6.95
CA GLU A 278 10.54 -6.41 7.45
C GLU A 278 11.34 -5.68 6.36
N GLY A 279 12.21 -6.40 5.68
CA GLY A 279 13.02 -5.80 4.61
C GLY A 279 12.18 -5.25 3.45
N PHE A 280 11.05 -5.90 3.13
CA PHE A 280 10.12 -5.37 2.12
C PHE A 280 9.43 -4.10 2.64
N ALA A 281 8.95 -4.07 3.87
CA ALA A 281 8.26 -2.92 4.42
C ALA A 281 9.15 -1.66 4.36
N TYR A 282 10.39 -1.75 4.85
CA TYR A 282 11.32 -0.62 4.78
C TYR A 282 11.81 -0.33 3.36
N GLY A 283 12.06 -1.33 2.52
CA GLY A 283 12.44 -1.13 1.13
C GLY A 283 11.35 -0.43 0.31
N PHE A 284 10.08 -0.79 0.55
CA PHE A 284 8.95 -0.13 -0.08
C PHE A 284 8.81 1.31 0.38
N PHE A 285 8.94 1.57 1.68
CA PHE A 285 8.95 2.91 2.25
C PHE A 285 10.05 3.78 1.63
N MET A 286 11.30 3.30 1.56
CA MET A 286 12.43 4.03 0.98
C MET A 286 12.17 4.48 -0.46
N ALA A 287 11.49 3.66 -1.23
CA ALA A 287 11.18 3.98 -2.63
C ALA A 287 9.97 4.90 -2.79
N ASN A 288 9.12 5.04 -1.76
CA ASN A 288 7.78 5.61 -1.93
C ASN A 288 7.40 6.72 -0.93
N ASN A 289 8.24 7.05 0.03
CA ASN A 289 7.94 8.14 0.98
C ASN A 289 7.99 9.52 0.30
N ALA A 290 7.23 10.47 0.83
CA ALA A 290 7.06 11.80 0.24
C ALA A 290 8.34 12.64 0.22
N ILE A 291 9.21 12.46 1.23
CA ILE A 291 10.42 13.26 1.37
C ILE A 291 11.45 12.91 0.29
N ASP A 292 11.67 11.62 0.04
CA ASP A 292 12.64 11.17 -0.95
C ASP A 292 12.05 11.17 -2.37
N ASN A 293 10.73 11.21 -2.49
CA ASN A 293 10.00 11.14 -3.76
C ASN A 293 8.91 12.22 -3.88
N PRO A 294 9.26 13.51 -3.80
CA PRO A 294 8.29 14.61 -3.82
C PRO A 294 7.49 14.66 -5.12
N VAL A 295 8.08 14.25 -6.24
CA VAL A 295 7.36 14.16 -7.53
C VAL A 295 6.21 13.16 -7.44
N LEU A 296 6.43 12.01 -6.78
CA LEU A 296 5.40 11.00 -6.61
C LEU A 296 4.26 11.51 -5.72
N ALA A 297 4.61 12.28 -4.68
CA ALA A 297 3.64 12.87 -3.77
C ALA A 297 2.63 13.79 -4.49
N VAL A 298 3.06 14.45 -5.54
CA VAL A 298 2.22 15.38 -6.32
C VAL A 298 1.60 14.71 -7.54
N ALA A 299 2.40 13.98 -8.32
CA ALA A 299 1.99 13.43 -9.61
C ALA A 299 0.77 12.51 -9.54
N ASN A 300 0.58 11.81 -8.41
CA ASN A 300 -0.54 10.90 -8.26
C ASN A 300 -1.86 11.58 -7.89
N ARG A 301 -1.82 12.80 -7.37
CA ARG A 301 -3.02 13.63 -7.15
C ARG A 301 -3.55 14.21 -8.46
N TYR A 302 -2.65 14.42 -9.41
CA TYR A 302 -2.92 15.09 -10.68
C TYR A 302 -2.46 14.21 -11.84
N ASP A 303 -3.07 13.04 -11.97
CA ASP A 303 -2.71 11.99 -12.93
C ASP A 303 -2.85 12.40 -14.40
N ARG A 304 -3.53 13.51 -14.68
CA ARG A 304 -3.70 14.10 -16.01
C ARG A 304 -2.59 15.09 -16.38
N LEU A 305 -1.82 15.58 -15.40
CA LEU A 305 -0.75 16.53 -15.64
C LEU A 305 0.55 15.79 -16.02
N ASP A 306 1.37 16.46 -16.83
CA ASP A 306 2.67 15.93 -17.22
C ASP A 306 3.59 15.78 -15.99
N PRO A 307 4.00 14.56 -15.62
CA PRO A 307 4.90 14.34 -14.48
C PRO A 307 6.26 15.05 -14.63
N GLN A 308 6.70 15.30 -15.85
CA GLN A 308 7.95 16.04 -16.10
C GLN A 308 7.77 17.51 -15.75
N LEU A 309 6.61 18.10 -16.04
CA LEU A 309 6.31 19.48 -15.66
C LEU A 309 6.28 19.65 -14.14
N LEU A 310 5.66 18.69 -13.42
CA LEU A 310 5.67 18.69 -11.95
C LEU A 310 7.09 18.59 -11.39
N ARG A 311 7.94 17.77 -11.99
CA ARG A 311 9.34 17.67 -11.62
C ARG A 311 10.07 18.99 -11.83
N VAL A 312 9.91 19.64 -12.96
CA VAL A 312 10.54 20.94 -13.26
C VAL A 312 10.06 22.01 -12.28
N ALA A 313 8.79 21.99 -11.87
CA ALA A 313 8.26 22.92 -10.88
C ALA A 313 8.93 22.72 -9.50
N LEU A 314 9.09 21.47 -9.06
CA LEU A 314 9.79 21.14 -7.81
C LEU A 314 11.28 21.52 -7.87
N ASP A 315 11.95 21.23 -8.98
CA ASP A 315 13.36 21.58 -9.20
C ASP A 315 13.58 23.10 -9.25
N ALA A 316 12.57 23.87 -9.69
CA ALA A 316 12.54 25.32 -9.64
C ALA A 316 12.25 25.88 -8.24
N GLY A 317 12.05 25.04 -7.23
CA GLY A 317 11.84 25.44 -5.84
C GLY A 317 10.38 25.71 -5.45
N ILE A 318 9.41 25.38 -6.32
CA ILE A 318 7.99 25.45 -5.98
C ILE A 318 7.67 24.23 -5.11
N CYS A 319 7.33 24.46 -3.83
CA CYS A 319 7.01 23.35 -2.92
C CYS A 319 5.68 22.67 -3.29
N GLU A 320 5.45 21.45 -2.79
CA GLU A 320 4.22 20.68 -3.01
C GLU A 320 2.95 21.51 -2.79
N LYS A 321 2.84 22.20 -1.64
CA LYS A 321 1.68 23.05 -1.34
C LYS A 321 1.51 24.21 -2.32
N GLY A 322 2.60 24.74 -2.85
CA GLY A 322 2.57 25.75 -3.89
C GLY A 322 2.04 25.22 -5.21
N ILE A 323 2.43 24.01 -5.58
CA ILE A 323 1.90 23.29 -6.77
C ILE A 323 0.41 23.02 -6.57
N ASP A 324 0.01 22.48 -5.42
CA ASP A 324 -1.40 22.22 -5.10
C ASP A 324 -2.26 23.49 -5.20
N ALA A 325 -1.78 24.61 -4.67
CA ALA A 325 -2.48 25.90 -4.75
C ALA A 325 -2.64 26.38 -6.19
N LEU A 326 -1.56 26.35 -6.99
CA LEU A 326 -1.61 26.77 -8.40
C LEU A 326 -2.58 25.94 -9.22
N ILE A 327 -2.62 24.61 -8.97
CA ILE A 327 -3.51 23.69 -9.67
C ILE A 327 -4.97 23.91 -9.21
N ALA A 328 -5.19 24.05 -7.89
CA ALA A 328 -6.51 24.30 -7.34
C ALA A 328 -7.11 25.61 -7.89
N ASP A 329 -6.33 26.67 -7.95
CA ASP A 329 -6.76 27.94 -8.54
C ASP A 329 -7.11 27.79 -10.02
N ALA A 330 -6.29 27.07 -10.78
CA ALA A 330 -6.55 26.85 -12.20
C ALA A 330 -7.84 26.05 -12.43
N TYR A 331 -8.07 24.98 -11.67
CA TYR A 331 -9.30 24.20 -11.75
C TYR A 331 -10.53 24.98 -11.29
N PHE A 332 -10.38 25.85 -10.31
CA PHE A 332 -11.49 26.71 -9.86
C PHE A 332 -11.97 27.68 -10.93
N PHE A 333 -11.06 28.23 -11.72
CA PHE A 333 -11.39 29.25 -12.73
C PHE A 333 -11.68 28.66 -14.11
N GLU A 334 -10.90 27.71 -14.59
CA GLU A 334 -10.96 27.23 -15.98
C GLU A 334 -11.37 25.75 -16.11
N LEU A 335 -11.35 24.99 -15.01
CA LEU A 335 -11.77 23.58 -14.91
C LEU A 335 -11.06 22.62 -15.88
N ASP A 336 -9.84 22.92 -16.32
CA ASP A 336 -9.11 22.04 -17.24
C ASP A 336 -7.62 21.85 -16.89
N ASP A 337 -7.07 20.74 -17.38
CA ASP A 337 -5.66 20.38 -17.18
C ASP A 337 -4.71 21.35 -17.91
N VAL A 338 -5.14 21.94 -19.00
CA VAL A 338 -4.35 22.91 -19.79
C VAL A 338 -4.11 24.20 -19.02
N ALA A 339 -5.13 24.67 -18.28
CA ALA A 339 -5.00 25.83 -17.40
C ALA A 339 -4.02 25.55 -16.25
N ALA A 340 -4.12 24.37 -15.63
CA ALA A 340 -3.21 23.95 -14.56
C ALA A 340 -1.76 23.87 -15.05
N GLU A 341 -1.50 23.25 -16.21
CA GLU A 341 -0.16 23.22 -16.80
C GLU A 341 0.36 24.62 -17.16
N ARG A 342 -0.51 25.50 -17.65
CA ARG A 342 -0.15 26.88 -17.96
C ARG A 342 0.27 27.65 -16.70
N ALA A 343 -0.50 27.51 -15.61
CA ALA A 343 -0.19 28.14 -14.33
C ALA A 343 1.18 27.67 -13.77
N LEU A 344 1.44 26.37 -13.85
CA LEU A 344 2.74 25.80 -13.45
C LEU A 344 3.89 26.33 -14.31
N ARG A 345 3.76 26.38 -15.62
CA ARG A 345 4.77 26.93 -16.54
C ARG A 345 5.03 28.41 -16.27
N GLN A 346 4.01 29.19 -15.98
CA GLN A 346 4.16 30.61 -15.61
C GLN A 346 4.91 30.75 -14.28
N ALA A 347 4.55 29.97 -13.26
CA ALA A 347 5.22 30.00 -11.96
C ALA A 347 6.69 29.61 -12.07
N ILE A 348 7.03 28.57 -12.85
CA ILE A 348 8.42 28.16 -13.12
C ILE A 348 9.22 29.32 -13.76
N ASN A 349 8.64 30.02 -14.71
CA ASN A 349 9.33 31.13 -15.40
C ASN A 349 9.49 32.39 -14.52
N CYS A 350 8.81 32.46 -13.38
CA CYS A 350 8.91 33.57 -12.41
C CYS A 350 9.92 33.30 -11.28
N GLN A 351 10.48 32.09 -11.19
CA GLN A 351 11.54 31.73 -10.23
C GLN A 351 12.91 32.06 -10.80
#